data_303ca03d42e166be7d7f59d77d79536f
#
_entry.id   303ca03d42e166be7d7f59d77d79536f
#
_cell.length_a   1.000
_cell.length_b   1.000
_cell.length_c   1.000
_cell.angle_alpha   90.00
_cell.angle_beta   90.00
_cell.angle_gamma   90.00
#
_symmetry.space_group_name_H-M   'P 1'
#
loop_
_entity.id
_entity.type
_entity.pdbx_description
1 polymer ?
#
loop_
_entity_poly.entity_id
_entity_poly.type
_entity_poly.pdbx_seq_one_letter_code
_entity_poly.pdbx_strand_id
1 'polypeptide(L)'
;MKELLLWLYGKSARNAHIRDMAEKTVVLLKEKGSMEYQELAQALGIQFNQYKKPKRTFYFVINPLKKIQLIQDKRIFTDKSKKKYKTVYFFNPDAFYGYMKRVLDEFHSEIKV
;
A
#
# COMPACT_ATOMS: atom_id res chain seq x y z
N MET A 1 -4.39 5.44 13.13
CA MET A 1 -4.30 4.42 12.06
C MET A 1 -5.46 3.41 12.08
N LYS A 2 -5.94 3.03 13.25
CA LYS A 2 -7.01 2.05 13.38
C LYS A 2 -8.27 2.42 12.58
N GLU A 3 -8.72 3.66 12.70
CA GLU A 3 -9.93 4.11 12.00
C GLU A 3 -9.75 4.05 10.48
N LEU A 4 -8.58 4.46 9.99
CA LEU A 4 -8.29 4.40 8.56
C LEU A 4 -8.34 2.97 8.03
N LEU A 5 -7.78 2.04 8.77
CA LEU A 5 -7.75 0.62 8.37
C LEU A 5 -9.14 0.00 8.38
N LEU A 6 -9.97 0.35 9.37
CA LEU A 6 -11.35 -0.11 9.40
C LEU A 6 -12.15 0.43 8.23
N TRP A 7 -11.90 1.67 7.85
CA TRP A 7 -12.54 2.28 6.70
C TRP A 7 -12.12 1.61 5.39
N LEU A 8 -10.80 1.37 5.21
CA LEU A 8 -10.27 0.80 3.97
C LEU A 8 -10.62 -0.68 3.78
N TYR A 9 -10.54 -1.47 4.84
CA TYR A 9 -10.65 -2.93 4.75
C TYR A 9 -11.93 -3.49 5.38
N GLY A 10 -12.75 -2.63 5.98
CA GLY A 10 -13.97 -3.05 6.65
C GLY A 10 -13.74 -3.54 8.07
N LYS A 11 -14.84 -3.74 8.78
CA LYS A 11 -14.82 -4.12 10.21
C LYS A 11 -14.92 -5.63 10.43
N SER A 12 -15.04 -6.41 9.35
CA SER A 12 -15.20 -7.87 9.44
C SER A 12 -14.03 -8.54 10.15
N ALA A 13 -14.33 -9.51 11.00
CA ALA A 13 -13.30 -10.33 11.63
C ALA A 13 -12.48 -11.11 10.59
N ARG A 14 -13.10 -11.44 9.46
CA ARG A 14 -12.43 -12.12 8.34
C ARG A 14 -11.23 -11.32 7.83
N ASN A 15 -11.33 -9.99 7.87
CA ASN A 15 -10.29 -9.11 7.34
C ASN A 15 -9.32 -8.61 8.42
N ALA A 16 -9.42 -9.11 9.65
CA ALA A 16 -8.55 -8.67 10.74
C ALA A 16 -7.08 -8.87 10.41
N HIS A 17 -6.72 -10.03 9.82
CA HIS A 17 -5.33 -10.31 9.46
C HIS A 17 -4.83 -9.39 8.32
N ILE A 18 -5.72 -8.99 7.41
CA ILE A 18 -5.37 -8.04 6.34
C ILE A 18 -5.09 -6.67 6.94
N ARG A 19 -5.93 -6.23 7.89
CA ARG A 19 -5.71 -4.95 8.58
C ARG A 19 -4.39 -4.95 9.35
N ASP A 20 -4.06 -6.07 10.02
CA ASP A 20 -2.80 -6.18 10.76
C ASP A 20 -1.59 -6.09 9.82
N MET A 21 -1.66 -6.76 8.68
CA MET A 21 -0.60 -6.69 7.67
C MET A 21 -0.48 -5.27 7.10
N ALA A 22 -1.60 -4.59 6.88
CA ALA A 22 -1.59 -3.21 6.37
C ALA A 22 -0.96 -2.27 7.38
N GLU A 23 -1.28 -2.41 8.66
CA GLU A 23 -0.66 -1.62 9.72
C GLU A 23 0.85 -1.84 9.75
N LYS A 24 1.28 -3.10 9.71
CA LYS A 24 2.69 -3.46 9.68
C LYS A 24 3.40 -2.85 8.46
N THR A 25 2.73 -2.87 7.31
CA THR A 25 3.27 -2.28 6.08
C THR A 25 3.53 -0.79 6.26
N VAL A 26 2.56 -0.05 6.79
CA VAL A 26 2.72 1.40 7.00
C VAL A 26 3.86 1.67 7.99
N VAL A 27 3.92 0.93 9.08
CA VAL A 27 4.97 1.10 10.10
C VAL A 27 6.35 0.82 9.50
N LEU A 28 6.50 -0.28 8.76
CA LEU A 28 7.77 -0.64 8.13
C LEU A 28 8.22 0.40 7.13
N LEU A 29 7.33 0.86 6.27
CA LEU A 29 7.68 1.86 5.25
C LEU A 29 7.96 3.22 5.87
N LYS A 30 7.28 3.57 6.95
CA LYS A 30 7.56 4.80 7.68
C LYS A 30 8.97 4.76 8.27
N GLU A 31 9.37 3.63 8.84
CA GLU A 31 10.69 3.48 9.45
C GLU A 31 11.81 3.42 8.41
N LYS A 32 11.62 2.67 7.35
CA LYS A 32 12.67 2.44 6.35
C LYS A 32 12.65 3.42 5.18
N GLY A 33 11.55 4.13 4.99
CA GLY A 33 11.37 5.03 3.86
C GLY A 33 10.90 4.32 2.60
N SER A 34 11.55 3.22 2.22
CA SER A 34 11.17 2.42 1.06
C SER A 34 11.58 0.97 1.24
N MET A 35 10.87 0.07 0.57
CA MET A 35 11.19 -1.37 0.56
C MET A 35 10.88 -1.96 -0.80
N GLU A 36 11.74 -2.89 -1.25
CA GLU A 36 11.47 -3.68 -2.44
C GLU A 36 10.29 -4.62 -2.17
N TYR A 37 9.50 -4.94 -3.22
CA TYR A 37 8.29 -5.73 -3.04
C TYR A 37 8.54 -7.11 -2.42
N GLN A 38 9.64 -7.77 -2.78
CA GLN A 38 9.97 -9.08 -2.20
C GLN A 38 10.31 -8.96 -0.73
N GLU A 39 11.08 -7.95 -0.36
CA GLU A 39 11.45 -7.69 1.03
C GLU A 39 10.21 -7.38 1.86
N LEU A 40 9.30 -6.56 1.34
CA LEU A 40 8.06 -6.22 2.03
C LEU A 40 7.18 -7.44 2.22
N ALA A 41 6.99 -8.24 1.17
CA ALA A 41 6.17 -9.45 1.25
C ALA A 41 6.74 -10.45 2.26
N GLN A 42 8.06 -10.62 2.28
CA GLN A 42 8.71 -11.50 3.26
C GLN A 42 8.52 -10.98 4.68
N ALA A 43 8.64 -9.67 4.88
CA ALA A 43 8.44 -9.05 6.20
C ALA A 43 7.02 -9.24 6.71
N LEU A 44 6.04 -9.33 5.79
CA LEU A 44 4.64 -9.59 6.13
C LEU A 44 4.32 -11.08 6.29
N GLY A 45 5.30 -11.95 6.05
CA GLY A 45 5.10 -13.39 6.15
C GLY A 45 4.29 -13.97 4.99
N ILE A 46 4.24 -13.29 3.87
CA ILE A 46 3.48 -13.73 2.69
C ILE A 46 4.35 -14.66 1.85
N GLN A 47 3.80 -15.82 1.50
CA GLN A 47 4.51 -16.82 0.71
C GLN A 47 4.57 -16.43 -0.77
N PHE A 48 5.61 -16.92 -1.44
CA PHE A 48 5.78 -16.74 -2.89
C PHE A 48 5.36 -18.01 -3.62
N ASN A 49 4.82 -17.84 -4.83
CA ASN A 49 4.46 -18.98 -5.68
C ASN A 49 5.69 -19.47 -6.46
N GLN A 50 5.49 -20.51 -7.30
CA GLN A 50 6.57 -21.12 -8.10
C GLN A 50 7.23 -20.14 -9.09
N TYR A 51 6.55 -19.04 -9.42
CA TYR A 51 7.07 -18.00 -10.32
C TYR A 51 7.75 -16.86 -9.56
N LYS A 52 8.04 -17.04 -8.27
CA LYS A 52 8.65 -16.06 -7.37
C LYS A 52 7.81 -14.78 -7.22
N LYS A 53 6.48 -14.92 -7.35
CA LYS A 53 5.54 -13.83 -7.11
C LYS A 53 4.82 -14.05 -5.79
N PRO A 54 4.51 -12.97 -5.03
CA PRO A 54 3.79 -13.12 -3.76
C PRO A 54 2.36 -13.57 -4.00
N LYS A 55 1.77 -14.22 -3.00
CA LYS A 55 0.38 -14.61 -3.06
C LYS A 55 -0.52 -13.38 -3.19
N ARG A 56 -1.74 -13.62 -3.70
CA ARG A 56 -2.75 -12.58 -3.91
C ARG A 56 -3.01 -11.73 -2.66
N THR A 57 -2.83 -12.30 -1.47
CA THR A 57 -2.99 -11.60 -0.19
C THR A 57 -2.16 -10.31 -0.14
N PHE A 58 -0.94 -10.34 -0.73
CA PHE A 58 -0.08 -9.15 -0.78
C PHE A 58 -0.80 -7.97 -1.44
N TYR A 59 -1.47 -8.22 -2.56
CA TYR A 59 -2.17 -7.17 -3.30
C TYR A 59 -3.43 -6.71 -2.59
N PHE A 60 -4.10 -7.59 -1.85
CA PHE A 60 -5.24 -7.20 -1.01
C PHE A 60 -4.81 -6.23 0.09
N VAL A 61 -3.57 -6.37 0.59
CA VAL A 61 -3.02 -5.46 1.59
C VAL A 61 -2.59 -4.13 0.94
N ILE A 62 -1.83 -4.21 -0.16
CA ILE A 62 -1.15 -3.06 -0.74
C ILE A 62 -2.09 -2.16 -1.57
N ASN A 63 -3.00 -2.75 -2.35
CA ASN A 63 -3.79 -1.98 -3.30
C ASN A 63 -4.68 -0.90 -2.67
N PRO A 64 -5.39 -1.15 -1.55
CA PRO A 64 -6.16 -0.07 -0.92
C PRO A 64 -5.28 1.10 -0.46
N LEU A 65 -4.07 0.80 0.05
CA LEU A 65 -3.14 1.84 0.49
C LEU A 65 -2.59 2.65 -0.68
N LYS A 66 -2.37 1.99 -1.82
CA LYS A 66 -1.98 2.67 -3.06
C LYS A 66 -3.11 3.54 -3.61
N LYS A 67 -4.33 3.06 -3.53
CA LYS A 67 -5.50 3.77 -4.06
C LYS A 67 -5.68 5.15 -3.39
N ILE A 68 -5.43 5.22 -2.10
CA ILE A 68 -5.51 6.51 -1.37
C ILE A 68 -4.19 7.27 -1.38
N GLN A 69 -3.20 6.79 -2.10
CA GLN A 69 -1.88 7.41 -2.27
C GLN A 69 -1.03 7.51 -1.00
N LEU A 70 -1.38 6.75 0.04
CA LEU A 70 -0.56 6.69 1.24
C LEU A 70 0.74 5.94 0.98
N ILE A 71 0.67 4.89 0.17
CA ILE A 71 1.81 4.12 -0.30
C ILE A 71 1.83 4.24 -1.82
N GLN A 72 3.02 4.50 -2.36
CA GLN A 72 3.23 4.59 -3.80
C GLN A 72 4.32 3.61 -4.18
N ASP A 73 4.36 3.26 -5.46
CA ASP A 73 5.39 2.38 -5.97
C ASP A 73 6.10 3.04 -7.15
N LYS A 74 7.33 2.60 -7.36
CA LYS A 74 8.11 3.02 -8.53
C LYS A 74 8.97 1.86 -8.98
N ARG A 75 9.32 1.86 -10.28
CA ARG A 75 10.22 0.88 -10.86
C ARG A 75 11.61 1.47 -10.90
N ILE A 76 12.57 0.72 -10.35
CA ILE A 76 13.98 1.09 -10.42
C ILE A 76 14.66 0.12 -11.37
N PHE A 77 15.16 0.64 -12.49
CA PHE A 77 15.81 -0.21 -13.49
C PHE A 77 17.19 -0.59 -13.00
N THR A 78 17.44 -1.90 -12.91
CA THR A 78 18.75 -2.45 -12.54
C THR A 78 19.63 -2.64 -13.78
N ASP A 79 19.00 -2.87 -14.95
CA ASP A 79 19.69 -3.01 -16.23
C ASP A 79 18.75 -2.48 -17.33
N LYS A 80 19.03 -1.27 -17.79
CA LYS A 80 18.21 -0.62 -18.82
C LYS A 80 18.24 -1.36 -20.16
N SER A 81 19.37 -2.01 -20.49
CA SER A 81 19.51 -2.72 -21.75
C SER A 81 18.65 -3.99 -21.80
N LYS A 82 18.44 -4.64 -20.67
CA LYS A 82 17.63 -5.86 -20.53
C LYS A 82 16.22 -5.58 -20.00
N LYS A 83 15.85 -4.34 -19.80
CA LYS A 83 14.57 -3.92 -19.25
C LYS A 83 14.24 -4.58 -17.89
N LYS A 84 15.27 -4.91 -17.11
CA LYS A 84 15.08 -5.45 -15.76
C LYS A 84 14.85 -4.33 -14.78
N TYR A 85 13.87 -4.50 -13.89
CA TYR A 85 13.55 -3.51 -12.89
C TYR A 85 13.13 -4.17 -11.59
N LYS A 86 13.19 -3.39 -10.51
CA LYS A 86 12.65 -3.76 -9.21
C LYS A 86 11.53 -2.81 -8.88
N THR A 87 10.45 -3.32 -8.29
CA THR A 87 9.36 -2.49 -7.79
C THR A 87 9.65 -2.16 -6.33
N VAL A 88 9.64 -0.88 -6.01
CA VAL A 88 9.92 -0.39 -4.67
C VAL A 88 8.69 0.38 -4.20
N TYR A 89 8.26 0.09 -2.98
CA TYR A 89 7.15 0.80 -2.32
C TYR A 89 7.70 1.81 -1.34
N PHE A 90 7.05 2.96 -1.25
CA PHE A 90 7.46 4.01 -0.32
C PHE A 90 6.25 4.70 0.29
N PHE A 91 6.47 5.25 1.48
CA PHE A 91 5.45 5.94 2.26
C PHE A 91 5.41 7.41 1.86
N ASN A 92 4.21 7.92 1.57
CA ASN A 92 4.07 9.32 1.12
C ASN A 92 2.84 9.95 1.79
N PRO A 93 2.99 10.40 3.06
CA PRO A 93 1.87 10.99 3.81
C PRO A 93 1.36 12.28 3.20
N ASP A 94 2.23 13.07 2.55
CA ASP A 94 1.82 14.33 1.93
C ASP A 94 0.91 14.09 0.71
N ALA A 95 1.23 13.10 -0.10
CA ALA A 95 0.40 12.71 -1.23
C ALA A 95 -0.96 12.21 -0.76
N PHE A 96 -0.96 11.40 0.31
CA PHE A 96 -2.19 10.92 0.93
C PHE A 96 -3.06 12.08 1.42
N TYR A 97 -2.46 12.99 2.17
CA TYR A 97 -3.19 14.13 2.70
C TYR A 97 -3.79 14.99 1.57
N GLY A 98 -3.00 15.28 0.54
CA GLY A 98 -3.45 16.07 -0.60
C GLY A 98 -4.58 15.40 -1.37
N TYR A 99 -4.47 14.07 -1.58
CA TYR A 99 -5.51 13.30 -2.25
C TYR A 99 -6.83 13.32 -1.46
N MET A 100 -6.76 13.00 -0.17
CA MET A 100 -7.94 12.95 0.69
C MET A 100 -8.59 14.33 0.81
N LYS A 101 -7.79 15.38 0.89
CA LYS A 101 -8.32 16.74 0.96
C LYS A 101 -9.12 17.09 -0.30
N ARG A 102 -8.57 16.78 -1.48
CA ARG A 102 -9.27 17.02 -2.76
C ARG A 102 -10.58 16.24 -2.85
N VAL A 103 -10.54 14.96 -2.46
CA VAL A 103 -11.73 14.11 -2.49
C VAL A 103 -12.82 14.67 -1.57
N LEU A 104 -12.44 15.04 -0.36
CA LEU A 104 -13.39 15.58 0.62
C LEU A 104 -13.95 16.93 0.19
N ASP A 105 -13.11 17.83 -0.33
CA ASP A 105 -13.53 19.14 -0.78
C ASP A 105 -14.47 19.04 -1.98
N GLU A 106 -14.13 18.21 -2.95
CA GLU A 106 -14.95 17.97 -4.13
C GLU A 106 -16.31 17.41 -3.77
N PHE A 107 -16.35 16.36 -2.95
CA PHE A 107 -17.59 15.75 -2.49
C PHE A 107 -18.44 16.75 -1.71
N HIS A 108 -17.81 17.51 -0.81
CA HIS A 108 -18.51 18.50 0.01
C HIS A 108 -19.14 19.59 -0.87
N SER A 109 -18.43 20.04 -1.91
CA SER A 109 -18.97 21.01 -2.87
C SER A 109 -20.19 20.47 -3.60
N GLU A 110 -20.17 19.19 -3.97
CA GLU A 110 -21.25 18.57 -4.72
C GLU A 110 -22.53 18.42 -3.90
N ILE A 111 -22.38 18.10 -2.61
CA ILE A 111 -23.53 17.83 -1.75
C ILE A 111 -24.08 19.08 -1.05
N LYS A 112 -23.30 20.15 -1.00
CA LYS A 112 -23.67 21.41 -0.34
C LYS A 112 -24.37 22.35 -1.30
N VAL A 113 -25.55 21.95 -1.77
CA VAL A 113 -26.33 22.79 -2.68
C VAL A 113 -27.54 23.36 -1.97
#